data_ca3ebda86e88ea041637281383986bbc
#
_entry.id   ca3ebda86e88ea041637281383986bbc
#
_cell.length_a   1.000
_cell.length_b   1.000
_cell.length_c   1.000
_cell.angle_alpha   90.00
_cell.angle_beta   90.00
_cell.angle_gamma   90.00
#
_symmetry.space_group_name_H-M   'P 1'
#
loop_
_entity.id
_entity.type
_entity.pdbx_description
1 polymer ?
#
loop_
_entity_poly.entity_id
_entity_poly.type
_entity_poly.pdbx_seq_one_letter_code
_entity_poly.pdbx_strand_id
1 'polypeptide(L)'
;DLEPSPAAPDDDCFWLYSSGSTGAPKGAVHAHKSMVVTSQLYGVDVLGMGEADVCFSAAKLFFAYGLGNAVTFPLWVGAQAVFLAGRPTPESVFDVIARYRPNVFFGVPTLYAAALNALESRDADLSSVRVCISAGESLPPNILRRWKDRTGLDILDSLGTTEILHSFVANRA
;
A
#
# COMPACT_ATOMS: atom_id res chain seq x y z
N ASP A 1 14.90 -29.40 6.83
CA ASP A 1 14.71 -28.37 5.79
C ASP A 1 13.55 -28.82 4.90
N LEU A 2 12.66 -27.87 4.56
CA LEU A 2 11.56 -28.14 3.63
C LEU A 2 12.06 -27.86 2.20
N GLU A 3 11.89 -28.85 1.33
CA GLU A 3 12.15 -28.65 -0.10
C GLU A 3 11.00 -27.82 -0.69
N PRO A 4 11.30 -26.73 -1.44
CA PRO A 4 10.26 -25.97 -2.13
C PRO A 4 9.52 -26.86 -3.13
N SER A 5 8.20 -26.75 -3.20
CA SER A 5 7.44 -27.40 -4.27
C SER A 5 7.83 -26.79 -5.62
N PRO A 6 8.12 -27.59 -6.65
CA PRO A 6 8.38 -27.06 -7.97
C PRO A 6 7.11 -26.38 -8.50
N ALA A 7 7.21 -25.09 -8.82
CA ALA A 7 6.12 -24.32 -9.41
C ALA A 7 6.66 -23.51 -10.59
N ALA A 8 5.92 -23.50 -11.69
CA ALA A 8 6.21 -22.66 -12.83
C ALA A 8 5.66 -21.23 -12.60
N PRO A 9 6.22 -20.21 -13.27
CA PRO A 9 5.73 -18.84 -13.15
C PRO A 9 4.25 -18.66 -13.50
N ASP A 10 3.71 -19.50 -14.37
CA ASP A 10 2.32 -19.49 -14.83
C ASP A 10 1.38 -20.39 -14.04
N ASP A 11 1.88 -21.14 -13.07
CA ASP A 11 1.03 -21.95 -12.21
C ASP A 11 0.20 -21.08 -11.29
N ASP A 12 -1.02 -21.54 -10.94
CA ASP A 12 -1.88 -20.90 -9.97
C ASP A 12 -1.20 -20.82 -8.60
N CYS A 13 -1.17 -19.60 -8.03
CA CYS A 13 -0.50 -19.36 -6.76
C CYS A 13 -1.50 -19.14 -5.61
N PHE A 14 -2.43 -18.22 -5.81
CA PHE A 14 -3.43 -17.88 -4.81
C PHE A 14 -4.67 -17.22 -5.43
N TRP A 15 -5.73 -17.12 -4.61
CA TRP A 15 -6.97 -16.45 -4.99
C TRP A 15 -7.23 -15.25 -4.09
N LEU A 16 -7.64 -14.13 -4.69
CA LEU A 16 -8.20 -13.00 -3.97
C LEU A 16 -9.66 -12.82 -4.36
N TYR A 17 -10.50 -12.65 -3.35
CA TYR A 17 -11.93 -12.48 -3.57
C TYR A 17 -12.33 -11.01 -3.59
N SER A 18 -13.11 -10.62 -4.59
CA SER A 18 -13.77 -9.32 -4.67
C SER A 18 -15.29 -9.47 -4.55
N SER A 19 -15.96 -8.43 -4.03
CA SER A 19 -17.41 -8.36 -4.04
C SER A 19 -17.87 -8.15 -5.49
N GLY A 20 -18.40 -9.19 -6.10
CA GLY A 20 -18.94 -9.07 -7.47
C GLY A 20 -20.12 -8.10 -7.54
N SER A 21 -20.26 -7.37 -8.64
CA SER A 21 -21.41 -6.50 -8.93
C SER A 21 -22.74 -7.26 -8.97
N THR A 22 -22.70 -8.58 -9.07
CA THR A 22 -23.86 -9.49 -9.12
C THR A 22 -24.18 -10.16 -7.79
N GLY A 23 -23.55 -9.75 -6.68
CA GLY A 23 -23.84 -10.20 -5.32
C GLY A 23 -23.01 -11.39 -4.82
N ALA A 24 -22.55 -12.31 -5.69
CA ALA A 24 -21.67 -13.40 -5.28
C ALA A 24 -20.20 -12.98 -5.34
N PRO A 25 -19.37 -13.29 -4.32
CA PRO A 25 -17.94 -13.03 -4.39
C PRO A 25 -17.28 -13.77 -5.57
N LYS A 26 -16.35 -13.10 -6.25
CA LYS A 26 -15.58 -13.67 -7.35
C LYS A 26 -14.12 -13.83 -6.91
N GLY A 27 -13.56 -15.02 -7.11
CA GLY A 27 -12.14 -15.30 -6.87
C GLY A 27 -11.32 -14.98 -8.11
N ALA A 28 -10.44 -13.97 -8.01
CA ALA A 28 -9.41 -13.72 -9.01
C ALA A 28 -8.24 -14.66 -8.74
N VAL A 29 -7.89 -15.47 -9.73
CA VAL A 29 -6.74 -16.38 -9.68
C VAL A 29 -5.49 -15.64 -10.08
N HIS A 30 -4.43 -15.73 -9.26
CA HIS A 30 -3.13 -15.13 -9.54
C HIS A 30 -2.07 -16.19 -9.69
N ALA A 31 -1.29 -16.08 -10.75
CA ALA A 31 -0.12 -16.91 -11.00
C ALA A 31 1.08 -16.44 -10.15
N HIS A 32 2.08 -17.32 -9.96
CA HIS A 32 3.30 -16.97 -9.22
C HIS A 32 4.00 -15.73 -9.78
N LYS A 33 4.06 -15.56 -11.11
CA LYS A 33 4.65 -14.39 -11.76
C LYS A 33 3.93 -13.06 -11.45
N SER A 34 2.64 -13.08 -11.06
CA SER A 34 1.85 -11.86 -10.83
C SER A 34 2.46 -10.99 -9.73
N MET A 35 2.98 -11.62 -8.67
CA MET A 35 3.64 -10.90 -7.58
C MET A 35 4.92 -10.22 -8.04
N VAL A 36 5.73 -10.91 -8.84
CA VAL A 36 6.99 -10.37 -9.37
C VAL A 36 6.72 -9.20 -10.31
N VAL A 37 5.76 -9.36 -11.24
CA VAL A 37 5.41 -8.33 -12.22
C VAL A 37 4.90 -7.06 -11.53
N THR A 38 3.97 -7.18 -10.59
CA THR A 38 3.43 -6.00 -9.88
C THR A 38 4.48 -5.34 -8.99
N SER A 39 5.35 -6.12 -8.35
CA SER A 39 6.43 -5.59 -7.53
C SER A 39 7.44 -4.81 -8.37
N GLN A 40 7.81 -5.34 -9.56
CA GLN A 40 8.74 -4.64 -10.45
C GLN A 40 8.09 -3.38 -11.04
N LEU A 41 6.94 -3.53 -11.72
CA LEU A 41 6.35 -2.43 -12.49
C LEU A 41 5.83 -1.29 -11.60
N TYR A 42 5.23 -1.60 -10.44
CA TYR A 42 4.69 -0.57 -9.57
C TYR A 42 5.64 -0.25 -8.41
N GLY A 43 6.09 -1.25 -7.67
CA GLY A 43 6.97 -1.04 -6.52
C GLY A 43 8.31 -0.40 -6.91
N VAL A 44 8.98 -0.93 -7.94
CA VAL A 44 10.29 -0.41 -8.37
C VAL A 44 10.15 0.73 -9.37
N ASP A 45 9.48 0.52 -10.50
CA ASP A 45 9.54 1.44 -11.64
C ASP A 45 8.70 2.71 -11.43
N VAL A 46 7.65 2.66 -10.57
CA VAL A 46 6.79 3.81 -10.24
C VAL A 46 7.15 4.41 -8.89
N LEU A 47 7.25 3.61 -7.83
CA LEU A 47 7.50 4.11 -6.46
C LEU A 47 8.98 4.26 -6.13
N GLY A 48 9.89 3.72 -6.97
CA GLY A 48 11.32 3.77 -6.74
C GLY A 48 11.76 3.05 -5.46
N MET A 49 11.09 1.94 -5.13
CA MET A 49 11.40 1.18 -3.92
C MET A 49 12.72 0.42 -4.05
N GLY A 50 13.45 0.32 -2.95
CA GLY A 50 14.72 -0.38 -2.84
C GLY A 50 14.96 -0.97 -1.45
N GLU A 51 16.11 -1.64 -1.28
CA GLU A 51 16.47 -2.36 -0.05
C GLU A 51 16.50 -1.48 1.21
N ALA A 52 16.84 -0.20 1.06
CA ALA A 52 16.92 0.73 2.18
C ALA A 52 15.55 1.25 2.67
N ASP A 53 14.46 0.92 1.98
CA ASP A 53 13.12 1.41 2.34
C ASP A 53 12.54 0.68 3.55
N VAL A 54 11.73 1.41 4.29
CA VAL A 54 10.86 0.90 5.36
C VAL A 54 9.42 1.18 4.96
N CYS A 55 8.67 0.16 4.66
CA CYS A 55 7.29 0.25 4.17
C CYS A 55 6.29 0.10 5.31
N PHE A 56 5.30 0.97 5.35
CA PHE A 56 4.17 0.85 6.25
C PHE A 56 2.86 0.95 5.49
N SER A 57 2.01 -0.06 5.62
CA SER A 57 0.69 -0.08 5.00
C SER A 57 -0.42 -0.15 6.04
N ALA A 58 -1.37 0.78 5.95
CA ALA A 58 -2.59 0.74 6.73
C ALA A 58 -3.63 -0.26 6.17
N ALA A 59 -3.49 -0.67 4.91
CA ALA A 59 -4.37 -1.66 4.29
C ALA A 59 -4.07 -3.07 4.80
N LYS A 60 -5.12 -3.88 4.94
CA LYS A 60 -5.01 -5.25 5.43
C LYS A 60 -4.48 -6.20 4.34
N LEU A 61 -3.75 -7.24 4.74
CA LEU A 61 -3.07 -8.18 3.85
C LEU A 61 -4.01 -9.00 2.96
N PHE A 62 -5.26 -9.17 3.34
CA PHE A 62 -6.25 -9.89 2.53
C PHE A 62 -6.80 -9.07 1.35
N PHE A 63 -6.43 -7.80 1.23
CA PHE A 63 -6.67 -7.00 0.03
C PHE A 63 -5.43 -7.01 -0.88
N ALA A 64 -5.64 -7.01 -2.19
CA ALA A 64 -4.56 -6.92 -3.18
C ALA A 64 -3.59 -5.75 -2.88
N TYR A 65 -4.16 -4.57 -2.57
CA TYR A 65 -3.40 -3.39 -2.19
C TYR A 65 -2.51 -3.62 -0.96
N GLY A 66 -3.07 -4.17 0.12
CA GLY A 66 -2.29 -4.44 1.34
C GLY A 66 -1.25 -5.55 1.17
N LEU A 67 -1.56 -6.58 0.37
CA LEU A 67 -0.64 -7.67 0.06
C LEU A 67 0.61 -7.15 -0.70
N GLY A 68 0.39 -6.32 -1.72
CA GLY A 68 1.47 -5.68 -2.46
C GLY A 68 2.34 -4.82 -1.55
N ASN A 69 1.72 -3.86 -0.89
CA ASN A 69 2.39 -2.84 -0.10
C ASN A 69 3.25 -3.39 1.05
N ALA A 70 2.75 -4.42 1.73
CA ALA A 70 3.35 -4.89 2.98
C ALA A 70 4.06 -6.26 2.86
N VAL A 71 3.88 -6.97 1.75
CA VAL A 71 4.51 -8.28 1.56
C VAL A 71 5.29 -8.34 0.25
N THR A 72 4.60 -8.31 -0.91
CA THR A 72 5.29 -8.65 -2.17
C THR A 72 6.31 -7.61 -2.59
N PHE A 73 6.02 -6.31 -2.44
CA PHE A 73 6.97 -5.25 -2.80
C PHE A 73 8.19 -5.20 -1.88
N PRO A 74 8.02 -5.15 -0.54
CA PRO A 74 9.18 -5.18 0.36
C PRO A 74 10.04 -6.42 0.18
N LEU A 75 9.44 -7.61 0.07
CA LEU A 75 10.20 -8.85 -0.14
C LEU A 75 10.96 -8.86 -1.48
N TRP A 76 10.37 -8.29 -2.54
CA TRP A 76 11.00 -8.23 -3.86
C TRP A 76 12.28 -7.41 -3.87
N VAL A 77 12.31 -6.30 -3.14
CA VAL A 77 13.45 -5.38 -3.11
C VAL A 77 14.36 -5.55 -1.89
N GLY A 78 14.03 -6.46 -0.96
CA GLY A 78 14.78 -6.62 0.30
C GLY A 78 14.51 -5.55 1.35
N ALA A 79 13.43 -4.77 1.20
CA ALA A 79 13.03 -3.72 2.13
C ALA A 79 12.38 -4.24 3.41
N GLN A 80 12.30 -3.37 4.42
CA GLN A 80 11.59 -3.68 5.66
C GLN A 80 10.09 -3.42 5.52
N ALA A 81 9.26 -4.22 6.19
CA ALA A 81 7.81 -4.00 6.30
C ALA A 81 7.39 -3.86 7.75
N VAL A 82 6.59 -2.84 8.03
CA VAL A 82 6.00 -2.59 9.35
C VAL A 82 4.51 -2.92 9.30
N PHE A 83 4.05 -3.71 10.27
CA PHE A 83 2.67 -4.15 10.39
C PHE A 83 1.97 -3.50 11.59
N LEU A 84 0.73 -3.08 11.39
CA LEU A 84 -0.15 -2.62 12.46
C LEU A 84 -1.19 -3.71 12.76
N ALA A 85 -1.13 -4.27 13.97
CA ALA A 85 -2.01 -5.37 14.38
C ALA A 85 -3.49 -4.97 14.48
N GLY A 86 -3.78 -3.76 14.91
CA GLY A 86 -5.13 -3.27 15.13
C GLY A 86 -5.80 -2.65 13.90
N ARG A 87 -6.94 -2.00 14.13
CA ARG A 87 -7.58 -1.13 13.13
C ARG A 87 -6.75 0.16 13.02
N PRO A 88 -6.40 0.61 11.81
CA PRO A 88 -5.68 1.87 11.65
C PRO A 88 -6.56 3.05 12.07
N THR A 89 -6.04 3.86 12.99
CA THR A 89 -6.56 5.18 13.36
C THR A 89 -5.46 6.20 13.14
N PRO A 90 -5.75 7.51 13.02
CA PRO A 90 -4.73 8.54 12.92
C PRO A 90 -3.64 8.40 14.01
N GLU A 91 -4.05 8.17 15.26
CA GLU A 91 -3.15 8.04 16.41
C GLU A 91 -2.20 6.86 16.23
N SER A 92 -2.75 5.67 15.96
CA SER A 92 -1.94 4.46 15.80
C SER A 92 -1.01 4.53 14.58
N VAL A 93 -1.44 5.21 13.51
CA VAL A 93 -0.60 5.45 12.32
C VAL A 93 0.55 6.40 12.66
N PHE A 94 0.28 7.52 13.34
CA PHE A 94 1.33 8.44 13.75
C PHE A 94 2.32 7.82 14.73
N ASP A 95 1.83 7.00 15.66
CA ASP A 95 2.68 6.27 16.60
C ASP A 95 3.61 5.26 15.88
N VAL A 96 3.10 4.56 14.86
CA VAL A 96 3.91 3.68 14.01
C VAL A 96 4.95 4.49 13.26
N ILE A 97 4.58 5.61 12.64
CA ILE A 97 5.50 6.46 11.88
C ILE A 97 6.59 7.02 12.80
N ALA A 98 6.23 7.53 13.96
CA ALA A 98 7.20 8.06 14.93
C ALA A 98 8.17 6.99 15.43
N ARG A 99 7.68 5.78 15.69
CA ARG A 99 8.47 4.68 16.27
C ARG A 99 9.37 3.98 15.26
N TYR A 100 8.85 3.65 14.09
CA TYR A 100 9.53 2.79 13.11
C TYR A 100 10.11 3.56 11.93
N ARG A 101 9.77 4.85 11.81
CA ARG A 101 10.30 5.77 10.80
C ARG A 101 10.18 5.25 9.36
N PRO A 102 8.99 4.74 8.94
CA PRO A 102 8.81 4.33 7.55
C PRO A 102 9.00 5.52 6.61
N ASN A 103 9.55 5.24 5.43
CA ASN A 103 9.72 6.24 4.39
C ASN A 103 8.75 6.06 3.20
N VAL A 104 8.07 4.91 3.14
CA VAL A 104 7.01 4.65 2.17
C VAL A 104 5.72 4.34 2.94
N PHE A 105 4.72 5.21 2.84
CA PHE A 105 3.46 5.09 3.56
C PHE A 105 2.29 4.86 2.61
N PHE A 106 1.61 3.74 2.79
CA PHE A 106 0.43 3.35 2.02
C PHE A 106 -0.83 3.54 2.86
N GLY A 107 -1.62 4.56 2.51
CA GLY A 107 -2.90 4.86 3.13
C GLY A 107 -4.08 4.66 2.20
N VAL A 108 -5.24 5.11 2.65
CA VAL A 108 -6.49 5.18 1.88
C VAL A 108 -7.11 6.57 2.09
N PRO A 109 -7.95 7.08 1.16
CA PRO A 109 -8.50 8.43 1.24
C PRO A 109 -9.17 8.76 2.58
N THR A 110 -9.96 7.84 3.12
CA THR A 110 -10.65 8.01 4.40
C THR A 110 -9.67 8.14 5.57
N LEU A 111 -8.54 7.44 5.55
CA LEU A 111 -7.49 7.58 6.57
C LEU A 111 -6.76 8.92 6.46
N TYR A 112 -6.44 9.39 5.25
CA TYR A 112 -5.83 10.71 5.05
C TYR A 112 -6.74 11.84 5.53
N ALA A 113 -8.05 11.74 5.27
CA ALA A 113 -9.04 12.69 5.78
C ALA A 113 -9.07 12.71 7.31
N ALA A 114 -9.11 11.54 7.94
CA ALA A 114 -9.09 11.43 9.41
C ALA A 114 -7.76 11.93 10.00
N ALA A 115 -6.63 11.61 9.36
CA ALA A 115 -5.31 12.09 9.78
C ALA A 115 -5.19 13.62 9.69
N LEU A 116 -5.73 14.26 8.65
CA LEU A 116 -5.80 15.72 8.54
C LEU A 116 -6.58 16.35 9.70
N ASN A 117 -7.72 15.79 10.04
CA ASN A 117 -8.51 16.29 11.17
C ASN A 117 -7.75 16.13 12.51
N ALA A 118 -7.03 15.03 12.70
CA ALA A 118 -6.20 14.84 13.88
C ALA A 118 -5.03 15.84 13.92
N LEU A 119 -4.44 16.19 12.79
CA LEU A 119 -3.36 17.19 12.67
C LEU A 119 -3.81 18.64 12.94
N GLU A 120 -5.11 18.91 13.05
CA GLU A 120 -5.62 20.22 13.49
C GLU A 120 -5.42 20.45 15.00
N SER A 121 -5.38 19.37 15.79
CA SER A 121 -5.28 19.42 17.26
C SER A 121 -3.99 18.84 17.83
N ARG A 122 -3.18 18.17 17.01
CA ARG A 122 -1.89 17.59 17.42
C ARG A 122 -0.87 17.66 16.28
N ASP A 123 0.39 17.72 16.63
CA ASP A 123 1.47 17.53 15.67
C ASP A 123 1.86 16.06 15.59
N ALA A 124 2.38 15.67 14.41
CA ALA A 124 2.97 14.36 14.17
C ALA A 124 4.27 14.52 13.38
N ASP A 125 5.29 13.77 13.77
CA ASP A 125 6.56 13.73 13.04
C ASP A 125 6.45 12.78 11.84
N LEU A 126 6.28 13.36 10.66
CA LEU A 126 6.25 12.65 9.38
C LEU A 126 7.56 12.79 8.59
N SER A 127 8.61 13.31 9.21
CA SER A 127 9.87 13.65 8.53
C SER A 127 10.61 12.47 7.91
N SER A 128 10.31 11.24 8.32
CA SER A 128 10.86 10.03 7.70
C SER A 128 10.19 9.68 6.37
N VAL A 129 8.94 10.11 6.18
CA VAL A 129 8.13 9.73 5.00
C VAL A 129 8.60 10.52 3.78
N ARG A 130 9.03 9.82 2.73
CA ARG A 130 9.38 10.43 1.43
C ARG A 130 8.22 10.45 0.45
N VAL A 131 7.30 9.49 0.58
CA VAL A 131 6.15 9.34 -0.32
C VAL A 131 4.96 8.73 0.41
N CYS A 132 3.79 9.29 0.16
CA CYS A 132 2.50 8.75 0.55
C CYS A 132 1.79 8.19 -0.68
N ILE A 133 1.13 7.05 -0.54
CA ILE A 133 0.36 6.41 -1.61
C ILE A 133 -1.10 6.28 -1.15
N SER A 134 -2.03 6.52 -2.07
CA SER A 134 -3.47 6.32 -1.87
C SER A 134 -4.03 5.42 -2.95
N ALA A 135 -4.90 4.50 -2.58
CA ALA A 135 -5.67 3.66 -3.49
C ALA A 135 -6.92 3.10 -2.80
N GLY A 136 -7.73 2.36 -3.55
CA GLY A 136 -8.94 1.68 -3.10
C GLY A 136 -10.21 2.50 -3.22
N GLU A 137 -10.11 3.82 -3.18
CA GLU A 137 -11.19 4.79 -3.37
C GLU A 137 -10.64 6.00 -4.14
N SER A 138 -11.50 6.80 -4.73
CA SER A 138 -11.07 8.06 -5.35
C SER A 138 -10.60 9.05 -4.30
N LEU A 139 -9.38 9.57 -4.44
CA LEU A 139 -8.85 10.59 -3.53
C LEU A 139 -9.46 11.96 -3.86
N PRO A 140 -10.23 12.58 -2.93
CA PRO A 140 -10.78 13.91 -3.17
C PRO A 140 -9.67 14.96 -3.33
N PRO A 141 -9.73 15.83 -4.36
CA PRO A 141 -8.69 16.84 -4.61
C PRO A 141 -8.43 17.81 -3.45
N ASN A 142 -9.44 18.06 -2.61
CA ASN A 142 -9.27 18.89 -1.41
C ASN A 142 -8.44 18.18 -0.34
N ILE A 143 -8.55 16.86 -0.20
CA ILE A 143 -7.72 16.08 0.74
C ILE A 143 -6.27 16.10 0.26
N LEU A 144 -6.02 15.86 -1.05
CA LEU A 144 -4.69 15.92 -1.64
C LEU A 144 -4.01 17.27 -1.35
N ARG A 145 -4.70 18.40 -1.65
CA ARG A 145 -4.16 19.74 -1.40
C ARG A 145 -3.90 20.01 0.07
N ARG A 146 -4.89 19.77 0.95
CA ARG A 146 -4.73 19.98 2.40
C ARG A 146 -3.60 19.14 3.00
N TRP A 147 -3.42 17.90 2.51
CA TRP A 147 -2.32 17.06 2.95
C TRP A 147 -0.97 17.68 2.58
N LYS A 148 -0.81 18.09 1.32
CA LYS A 148 0.41 18.78 0.85
C LYS A 148 0.68 20.06 1.63
N ASP A 149 -0.33 20.90 1.82
CA ASP A 149 -0.21 22.17 2.54
C ASP A 149 0.19 21.97 4.01
N ARG A 150 -0.37 20.92 4.66
CA ARG A 150 -0.14 20.67 6.10
C ARG A 150 1.16 19.93 6.38
N THR A 151 1.59 19.04 5.50
CA THR A 151 2.70 18.11 5.76
C THR A 151 3.91 18.31 4.83
N GLY A 152 3.74 19.01 3.71
CA GLY A 152 4.74 19.11 2.66
C GLY A 152 4.85 17.86 1.78
N LEU A 153 4.15 16.77 2.09
CA LEU A 153 4.24 15.48 1.40
C LEU A 153 3.23 15.37 0.27
N ASP A 154 3.65 14.78 -0.85
CA ASP A 154 2.76 14.42 -1.94
C ASP A 154 2.08 13.07 -1.66
N ILE A 155 0.84 12.94 -2.13
CA ILE A 155 0.15 11.65 -2.19
C ILE A 155 0.10 11.21 -3.66
N LEU A 156 0.67 10.05 -3.96
CA LEU A 156 0.49 9.38 -5.23
C LEU A 156 -0.84 8.62 -5.19
N ASP A 157 -1.83 9.13 -5.93
CA ASP A 157 -3.12 8.46 -6.05
C ASP A 157 -3.08 7.43 -7.17
N SER A 158 -3.64 6.26 -6.93
CA SER A 158 -3.59 5.16 -7.88
C SER A 158 -4.90 4.40 -7.97
N LEU A 159 -5.17 3.90 -9.17
CA LEU A 159 -6.28 3.01 -9.47
C LEU A 159 -5.75 1.58 -9.65
N GLY A 160 -6.32 0.67 -8.88
CA GLY A 160 -6.01 -0.76 -8.95
C GLY A 160 -7.26 -1.62 -8.92
N THR A 161 -7.11 -2.90 -9.23
CA THR A 161 -8.15 -3.91 -9.09
C THR A 161 -7.61 -5.20 -8.50
N THR A 162 -8.50 -6.01 -7.93
CA THR A 162 -8.15 -7.34 -7.43
C THR A 162 -7.63 -8.24 -8.55
N GLU A 163 -8.19 -8.13 -9.76
CA GLU A 163 -7.85 -8.95 -10.93
C GLU A 163 -6.44 -8.65 -11.48
N ILE A 164 -5.96 -7.41 -11.30
CA ILE A 164 -4.59 -6.99 -11.71
C ILE A 164 -3.60 -7.10 -10.54
N LEU A 165 -4.07 -7.52 -9.38
CA LEU A 165 -3.32 -7.70 -8.14
C LEU A 165 -2.86 -6.38 -7.48
N HIS A 166 -2.79 -5.27 -8.18
CA HIS A 166 -2.40 -3.97 -7.61
C HIS A 166 -2.80 -2.81 -8.53
N SER A 167 -2.11 -1.70 -8.40
CA SER A 167 -2.32 -0.49 -9.19
C SER A 167 -1.80 -0.66 -10.62
N PHE A 168 -2.55 -0.18 -11.59
CA PHE A 168 -2.20 -0.15 -13.02
C PHE A 168 -2.26 1.25 -13.63
N VAL A 169 -2.81 2.23 -12.89
CA VAL A 169 -2.74 3.66 -13.20
C VAL A 169 -2.35 4.41 -11.94
N ALA A 170 -1.40 5.32 -12.05
CA ALA A 170 -1.01 6.20 -10.96
C ALA A 170 -0.52 7.55 -11.51
N ASN A 171 -0.68 8.61 -10.72
CA ASN A 171 0.07 9.82 -10.98
C ASN A 171 1.55 9.62 -10.57
N ARG A 172 2.42 10.51 -11.06
CA ARG A 172 3.83 10.60 -10.65
C ARG A 172 4.04 11.92 -9.92
N ALA A 173 4.99 11.92 -8.99
CA ALA A 173 5.46 13.14 -8.34
C ALA A 173 6.15 14.09 -9.32
#